data_34bf5581fe8021c7b8addd12ec5b4e71
#
_entry.id   34bf5581fe8021c7b8addd12ec5b4e71
#
_cell.length_a   1.000
_cell.length_b   1.000
_cell.length_c   1.000
_cell.angle_alpha   90.00
_cell.angle_beta   90.00
_cell.angle_gamma   90.00
#
_symmetry.space_group_name_H-M   'P 1'
#
loop_
_entity.id
_entity.type
_entity.pdbx_description
1 polymer ?
#
loop_
_entity_poly.entity_id
_entity_poly.type
_entity_poly.pdbx_seq_one_letter_code
_entity_poly.pdbx_strand_id
1 'polypeptide(L)'
;MAYLTIDEAGKLSIAEEGGASSQEADADGILQMLKIDLGIMTEAYDARLAQYIIAAQANMDREGAALDASRLDDMQLIVTYAAWTWRRRDTMEGMPRMLRWQLNNRIFAGKMADG
;
A
#
# COMPACT_ATOMS: atom_id res chain seq x y z
N MET A 1 9.26 10.22 -7.11
CA MET A 1 8.82 8.98 -6.50
C MET A 1 7.31 9.01 -6.33
N ALA A 2 6.63 7.95 -6.75
CA ALA A 2 5.17 7.92 -6.73
C ALA A 2 4.64 7.52 -5.35
N TYR A 3 3.54 8.10 -4.92
CA TYR A 3 2.89 7.78 -3.66
C TYR A 3 1.38 7.77 -3.83
N LEU A 4 0.71 7.03 -2.97
CA LEU A 4 -0.74 6.87 -3.03
C LEU A 4 -1.43 7.95 -2.21
N THR A 5 -2.53 8.48 -2.77
CA THR A 5 -3.37 9.48 -2.11
C THR A 5 -4.83 9.11 -2.29
N ILE A 6 -5.71 9.77 -1.55
CA ILE A 6 -7.16 9.66 -1.73
C ILE A 6 -7.67 11.01 -2.18
N ASP A 7 -8.40 11.05 -3.29
CA ASP A 7 -8.96 12.29 -3.83
C ASP A 7 -10.24 12.69 -3.09
N GLU A 8 -10.85 13.82 -3.51
CA GLU A 8 -12.04 14.34 -2.85
C GLU A 8 -13.24 13.41 -2.93
N ALA A 9 -13.27 12.53 -3.93
CA ALA A 9 -14.34 11.54 -4.08
C ALA A 9 -14.08 10.27 -3.27
N GLY A 10 -12.96 10.19 -2.54
CA GLY A 10 -12.59 9.02 -1.77
C GLY A 10 -11.94 7.92 -2.58
N LYS A 11 -11.51 8.22 -3.80
CA LYS A 11 -10.86 7.23 -4.67
C LYS A 11 -9.34 7.31 -4.54
N LEU A 12 -8.70 6.15 -4.65
CA LEU A 12 -7.24 6.08 -4.69
C LEU A 12 -6.72 6.72 -5.97
N SER A 13 -5.62 7.44 -5.84
CA SER A 13 -4.86 7.93 -6.98
C SER A 13 -3.39 7.88 -6.67
N ILE A 14 -2.56 7.90 -7.71
CA ILE A 14 -1.10 7.91 -7.56
C ILE A 14 -0.60 9.29 -7.96
N ALA A 15 0.13 9.93 -7.05
CA ALA A 15 0.75 11.22 -7.30
C ALA A 15 2.26 11.02 -7.45
N GLU A 16 2.86 11.79 -8.35
CA GLU A 16 4.30 11.79 -8.52
C GLU A 16 4.87 13.06 -7.94
N GLU A 17 5.92 12.94 -7.14
CA GLU A 17 6.62 14.08 -6.59
C GLU A 17 7.28 14.87 -7.72
N GLY A 18 6.92 16.14 -7.86
CA GLY A 18 7.43 16.99 -8.91
C GLY A 18 6.70 16.88 -10.24
N GLY A 19 5.69 16.05 -10.32
CA GLY A 19 4.88 15.87 -11.52
C GLY A 19 3.40 16.00 -11.21
N ALA A 20 2.63 16.45 -12.16
CA ALA A 20 1.21 16.72 -11.97
C ALA A 20 0.28 15.60 -12.44
N SER A 21 0.82 14.45 -12.80
CA SER A 21 -0.01 13.38 -13.36
C SER A 21 -0.49 12.43 -12.28
N SER A 22 -1.81 12.32 -12.12
CA SER A 22 -2.41 11.26 -11.33
C SER A 22 -2.71 10.08 -12.25
N GLN A 23 -2.39 8.87 -11.80
CA GLN A 23 -2.63 7.65 -12.59
C GLN A 23 -3.69 6.83 -11.89
N GLU A 24 -4.95 7.17 -12.14
CA GLU A 24 -6.09 6.48 -11.51
C GLU A 24 -6.14 5.00 -11.86
N ALA A 25 -5.77 4.65 -13.10
CA ALA A 25 -5.80 3.26 -13.55
C ALA A 25 -4.86 2.37 -12.73
N ASP A 26 -3.66 2.89 -12.38
CA ASP A 26 -2.69 2.14 -11.58
C ASP A 26 -3.13 2.04 -10.12
N ALA A 27 -3.73 3.10 -9.60
CA ALA A 27 -4.28 3.08 -8.24
C ALA A 27 -5.45 2.10 -8.13
N ASP A 28 -6.31 2.05 -9.15
CA ASP A 28 -7.38 1.06 -9.23
C ASP A 28 -6.82 -0.36 -9.24
N GLY A 29 -5.71 -0.55 -9.94
CA GLY A 29 -5.02 -1.85 -9.97
C GLY A 29 -4.59 -2.31 -8.59
N ILE A 30 -4.06 -1.41 -7.77
CA ILE A 30 -3.68 -1.72 -6.38
C ILE A 30 -4.90 -2.14 -5.57
N LEU A 31 -6.00 -1.42 -5.70
CA LEU A 31 -7.24 -1.76 -5.01
C LEU A 31 -7.74 -3.13 -5.44
N GLN A 32 -7.72 -3.43 -6.74
CA GLN A 32 -8.14 -4.73 -7.26
C GLN A 32 -7.24 -5.86 -6.74
N MET A 33 -5.93 -5.64 -6.67
CA MET A 33 -5.01 -6.63 -6.10
C MET A 33 -5.38 -6.95 -4.66
N LEU A 34 -5.68 -5.94 -3.86
CA LEU A 34 -6.10 -6.15 -2.48
C LEU A 34 -7.42 -6.92 -2.40
N LYS A 35 -8.38 -6.56 -3.23
CA LYS A 35 -9.68 -7.23 -3.24
C LYS A 35 -9.54 -8.71 -3.62
N ILE A 36 -8.72 -9.00 -4.62
CA ILE A 36 -8.45 -10.38 -5.03
C ILE A 36 -7.82 -11.15 -3.88
N ASP A 37 -6.84 -10.55 -3.22
CA ASP A 37 -6.13 -11.16 -2.09
C ASP A 37 -7.08 -11.50 -0.94
N LEU A 38 -8.07 -10.65 -0.70
CA LEU A 38 -9.03 -10.82 0.39
C LEU A 38 -10.28 -11.60 -0.01
N GLY A 39 -10.44 -11.89 -1.31
CA GLY A 39 -11.63 -12.57 -1.80
C GLY A 39 -12.88 -11.71 -1.80
N ILE A 40 -12.73 -10.39 -1.89
CA ILE A 40 -13.85 -9.45 -1.87
C ILE A 40 -14.27 -9.14 -3.31
N MET A 41 -15.53 -9.41 -3.64
CA MET A 41 -16.05 -9.22 -5.00
C MET A 41 -17.03 -8.05 -5.11
N THR A 42 -17.42 -7.46 -3.98
CA THR A 42 -18.35 -6.34 -3.96
C THR A 42 -17.62 -5.00 -3.93
N GLU A 43 -18.28 -3.94 -4.37
CA GLU A 43 -17.75 -2.58 -4.29
C GLU A 43 -18.06 -1.91 -2.94
N ALA A 44 -18.82 -2.58 -2.08
CA ALA A 44 -19.30 -2.02 -0.83
C ALA A 44 -18.18 -1.56 0.10
N TYR A 45 -16.99 -2.19 0.01
CA TYR A 45 -15.87 -1.89 0.90
C TYR A 45 -14.76 -1.08 0.22
N ASP A 46 -14.94 -0.65 -1.02
CA ASP A 46 -13.88 -0.02 -1.80
C ASP A 46 -13.28 1.19 -1.09
N ALA A 47 -14.12 2.08 -0.58
CA ALA A 47 -13.63 3.28 0.11
C ALA A 47 -12.86 2.93 1.38
N ARG A 48 -13.33 1.92 2.10
CA ARG A 48 -12.68 1.48 3.33
C ARG A 48 -11.34 0.82 3.03
N LEU A 49 -11.30 -0.03 2.00
CA LEU A 49 -10.06 -0.69 1.58
C LEU A 49 -9.03 0.33 1.09
N ALA A 50 -9.47 1.37 0.40
CA ALA A 50 -8.58 2.46 -0.01
C ALA A 50 -7.92 3.11 1.20
N GLN A 51 -8.66 3.32 2.29
CA GLN A 51 -8.10 3.86 3.52
C GLN A 51 -7.05 2.93 4.13
N TYR A 52 -7.27 1.61 4.06
CA TYR A 52 -6.30 0.63 4.56
C TYR A 52 -5.00 0.67 3.74
N ILE A 53 -5.12 0.85 2.43
CA ILE A 53 -3.95 0.98 1.56
C ILE A 53 -3.14 2.24 1.92
N ILE A 54 -3.81 3.36 2.11
CA ILE A 54 -3.15 4.61 2.49
C ILE A 54 -2.48 4.47 3.86
N ALA A 55 -3.17 3.86 4.82
CA ALA A 55 -2.62 3.63 6.15
C ALA A 55 -1.40 2.71 6.11
N ALA A 56 -1.43 1.67 5.26
CA ALA A 56 -0.31 0.76 5.09
C ALA A 56 0.92 1.52 4.59
N GLN A 57 0.75 2.34 3.55
CA GLN A 57 1.84 3.14 3.02
C GLN A 57 2.42 4.08 4.09
N ALA A 58 1.55 4.78 4.80
CA ALA A 58 1.98 5.73 5.83
C ALA A 58 2.73 5.04 6.97
N ASN A 59 2.26 3.87 7.40
CA ASN A 59 2.91 3.12 8.47
C ASN A 59 4.29 2.63 8.06
N MET A 60 4.42 2.13 6.84
CA MET A 60 5.71 1.66 6.33
C MET A 60 6.68 2.83 6.10
N ASP A 61 6.19 3.97 5.65
CA ASP A 61 7.01 5.18 5.52
C ASP A 61 7.58 5.60 6.88
N ARG A 62 6.78 5.52 7.92
CA ARG A 62 7.23 5.86 9.28
C ARG A 62 8.32 4.92 9.77
N GLU A 63 8.32 3.68 9.31
CA GLU A 63 9.38 2.72 9.66
C GLU A 63 10.64 2.91 8.81
N GLY A 64 10.59 3.79 7.81
CA GLY A 64 11.75 4.10 6.98
C GLY A 64 11.71 3.49 5.59
N ALA A 65 10.61 2.87 5.19
CA ALA A 65 10.48 2.30 3.86
C ALA A 65 10.06 3.40 2.87
N ALA A 66 10.96 3.83 2.02
CA ALA A 66 10.65 4.83 0.99
C ALA A 66 10.04 4.13 -0.22
N LEU A 67 8.74 3.85 -0.13
CA LEU A 67 8.04 3.06 -1.15
C LEU A 67 7.70 3.91 -2.37
N ASP A 68 7.79 3.29 -3.53
CA ASP A 68 7.43 3.90 -4.81
C ASP A 68 6.22 3.16 -5.38
N ALA A 69 5.07 3.81 -5.40
CA ALA A 69 3.81 3.20 -5.81
C ALA A 69 3.79 2.82 -7.31
N SER A 70 4.76 3.27 -8.09
CA SER A 70 4.88 2.87 -9.50
C SER A 70 5.65 1.56 -9.68
N ARG A 71 6.28 1.04 -8.64
CA ARG A 71 7.03 -0.21 -8.69
C ARG A 71 6.17 -1.36 -8.23
N LEU A 72 6.17 -2.44 -9.00
CA LEU A 72 5.34 -3.61 -8.71
C LEU A 72 5.68 -4.23 -7.34
N ASP A 73 6.95 -4.36 -7.01
CA ASP A 73 7.39 -4.92 -5.72
C ASP A 73 6.82 -4.12 -4.55
N ASP A 74 6.89 -2.79 -4.64
CA ASP A 74 6.41 -1.92 -3.58
C ASP A 74 4.88 -1.95 -3.50
N MET A 75 4.20 -2.02 -4.65
CA MET A 75 2.75 -2.17 -4.67
C MET A 75 2.31 -3.47 -4.00
N GLN A 76 3.02 -4.57 -4.28
CA GLN A 76 2.71 -5.85 -3.66
C GLN A 76 2.94 -5.82 -2.16
N LEU A 77 3.98 -5.13 -1.70
CA LEU A 77 4.25 -4.99 -0.27
C LEU A 77 3.14 -4.18 0.41
N ILE A 78 2.69 -3.10 -0.22
CA ILE A 78 1.57 -2.29 0.28
C ILE A 78 0.30 -3.14 0.40
N VAL A 79 0.00 -3.92 -0.63
CA VAL A 79 -1.19 -4.79 -0.65
C VAL A 79 -1.10 -5.84 0.46
N THR A 80 0.05 -6.48 0.61
CA THR A 80 0.25 -7.49 1.64
C THR A 80 0.06 -6.92 3.05
N TYR A 81 0.61 -5.74 3.29
CA TYR A 81 0.46 -5.05 4.58
C TYR A 81 -1.00 -4.67 4.83
N ALA A 82 -1.66 -4.11 3.82
CA ALA A 82 -3.07 -3.71 3.94
C ALA A 82 -3.96 -4.93 4.18
N ALA A 83 -3.69 -6.05 3.49
CA ALA A 83 -4.44 -7.29 3.69
C ALA A 83 -4.28 -7.81 5.12
N TRP A 84 -3.06 -7.77 5.65
CA TRP A 84 -2.83 -8.18 7.02
C TRP A 84 -3.61 -7.30 8.00
N THR A 85 -3.58 -5.97 7.84
CA THR A 85 -4.29 -5.06 8.75
C THR A 85 -5.80 -5.24 8.65
N TRP A 86 -6.32 -5.51 7.44
CA TRP A 86 -7.75 -5.80 7.26
C TRP A 86 -8.16 -7.09 7.98
N ARG A 87 -7.37 -8.15 7.82
CA ARG A 87 -7.68 -9.46 8.42
C ARG A 87 -7.61 -9.42 9.94
N ARG A 88 -6.72 -8.60 10.50
CA ARG A 88 -6.56 -8.51 11.95
C ARG A 88 -7.38 -7.40 12.60
N ARG A 89 -8.26 -6.73 11.85
CA ARG A 89 -8.98 -5.57 12.40
C ARG A 89 -9.79 -5.88 13.65
N ASP A 90 -10.18 -7.13 13.82
CA ASP A 90 -10.95 -7.60 14.99
C ASP A 90 -10.10 -8.46 15.93
N THR A 91 -8.80 -8.55 15.73
CA THR A 91 -7.91 -9.40 16.51
C THR A 91 -6.66 -8.63 16.94
N MET A 92 -5.90 -9.25 17.85
CA MET A 92 -4.64 -8.66 18.32
C MET A 92 -3.42 -9.35 17.71
N GLU A 93 -3.59 -9.99 16.57
CA GLU A 93 -2.49 -10.71 15.92
C GLU A 93 -1.36 -9.78 15.52
N GLY A 94 -0.14 -10.22 15.82
CA GLY A 94 1.06 -9.50 15.41
C GLY A 94 1.35 -9.67 13.93
N MET A 95 2.31 -8.90 13.44
CA MET A 95 2.72 -8.94 12.03
C MET A 95 3.33 -10.31 11.69
N PRO A 96 2.90 -10.96 10.60
CA PRO A 96 3.51 -12.21 10.16
C PRO A 96 5.01 -12.04 9.91
N ARG A 97 5.79 -13.07 10.24
CA ARG A 97 7.25 -13.03 10.06
C ARG A 97 7.66 -12.70 8.64
N MET A 98 6.99 -13.27 7.66
CA MET A 98 7.33 -13.07 6.26
C MET A 98 7.14 -11.61 5.86
N LEU A 99 6.04 -11.00 6.32
CA LEU A 99 5.79 -9.59 6.04
C LEU A 99 6.85 -8.72 6.71
N ARG A 100 7.19 -8.99 7.96
CA ARG A 100 8.23 -8.24 8.67
C ARG A 100 9.58 -8.37 7.95
N TRP A 101 9.89 -9.56 7.48
CA TRP A 101 11.13 -9.80 6.74
C TRP A 101 11.17 -9.01 5.43
N GLN A 102 10.07 -9.04 4.67
CA GLN A 102 9.98 -8.30 3.41
C GLN A 102 10.11 -6.79 3.63
N LEU A 103 9.44 -6.28 4.66
CA LEU A 103 9.49 -4.86 4.99
C LEU A 103 10.91 -4.45 5.42
N ASN A 104 11.55 -5.23 6.28
CA ASN A 104 12.92 -4.95 6.72
C ASN A 104 13.90 -4.96 5.55
N ASN A 105 13.76 -5.90 4.63
CA ASN A 105 14.60 -5.94 3.43
C ASN A 105 14.39 -4.72 2.55
N ARG A 106 13.15 -4.25 2.42
CA ARG A 106 12.87 -3.06 1.62
C ARG A 106 13.45 -1.81 2.26
N ILE A 107 13.35 -1.69 3.58
CA ILE A 107 13.96 -0.57 4.31
C ILE A 107 15.47 -0.57 4.10
N PHE A 108 16.09 -1.73 4.27
CA PHE A 108 17.54 -1.87 4.10
C PHE A 108 17.96 -1.53 2.68
N ALA A 109 17.24 -2.02 1.68
CA ALA A 109 17.55 -1.76 0.27
C ALA A 109 17.45 -0.26 -0.06
N GLY A 110 16.48 0.44 0.52
CA GLY A 110 16.35 1.88 0.34
C GLY A 110 17.53 2.64 0.94
N LYS A 111 17.97 2.24 2.12
CA LYS A 111 19.13 2.87 2.77
C LYS A 111 20.43 2.63 1.99
N MET A 112 20.57 1.44 1.42
CA MET A 112 21.74 1.12 0.61
C MET A 112 21.76 1.93 -0.69
N ALA A 113 20.59 2.18 -1.27
CA ALA A 113 20.49 2.97 -2.51
C ALA A 113 20.83 4.45 -2.26
N ASP A 114 20.50 4.95 -1.07
CA ASP A 114 20.76 6.36 -0.70
C ASP A 114 22.18 6.58 -0.18
N GLY A 115 22.84 5.52 0.17
CA GLY A 115 24.17 5.58 0.69
C GLY A 115 25.22 5.61 -0.37
#